data_c165fb7762158e50bbef59ba7a95551e
#
_entry.id   c165fb7762158e50bbef59ba7a95551e
#
_cell.length_a   1.000
_cell.length_b   1.000
_cell.length_c   1.000
_cell.angle_alpha   90.00
_cell.angle_beta   90.00
_cell.angle_gamma   90.00
#
_symmetry.space_group_name_H-M   'P 1'
#
loop_
_entity.id
_entity.type
_entity.pdbx_description
1 polymer ?
#
loop_
_entity_poly.entity_id
_entity_poly.type
_entity_poly.pdbx_seq_one_letter_code
_entity_poly.pdbx_strand_id
1 'polypeptide(L)'
;MSETSKLNFLNNLLDQVLVIDKSKTICFANLNAKNRFGENILNQNISSIIRDPALLDNIQNSLNDKSSSTIDVETKKPNYQYYKVSVMPGPKNIFNAKETVIIFFKDLTDIIKAQKLKSDFVANVSHELRTPLQSIKMGLETINDGAAKNDKENQKKIMPLIMQQAARMENIVNDLLSLSRIELQEHIRPNDNVVLDEIIKHSVDLHKDLLQKNSITCKIETENKNTEFKGDRNRLTEVFNNLIDNAIKYSEKNTKINILVKTNENNIDVIIKDQGIGIPREHMPKITERFFRVNPEKSKEVGGTGLGLAIVKHIVNQHRGEMDISSEEGKGTQISLNFPKN
;
A
#
# COMPACT_ATOMS: atom_id res chain seq x y z
N MET A 1 -12.32 -8.13 -46.70
CA MET A 1 -11.75 -8.91 -45.58
C MET A 1 -12.67 -10.10 -45.31
N SER A 2 -12.13 -11.30 -45.28
CA SER A 2 -12.90 -12.50 -44.92
C SER A 2 -13.38 -12.43 -43.46
N GLU A 3 -14.47 -13.12 -43.09
CA GLU A 3 -14.96 -13.21 -41.70
C GLU A 3 -13.86 -13.68 -40.75
N THR A 4 -13.04 -14.60 -41.16
CA THR A 4 -11.88 -15.12 -40.41
C THR A 4 -10.85 -14.01 -40.09
N SER A 5 -10.62 -13.06 -41.00
CA SER A 5 -9.68 -11.96 -40.80
C SER A 5 -10.21 -10.92 -39.81
N LYS A 6 -11.56 -10.70 -39.79
CA LYS A 6 -12.23 -9.81 -38.79
C LYS A 6 -12.26 -10.42 -37.41
N LEU A 7 -12.47 -11.73 -37.30
CA LEU A 7 -12.43 -12.49 -36.06
C LEU A 7 -11.04 -12.47 -35.42
N ASN A 8 -9.99 -12.67 -36.22
CA ASN A 8 -8.61 -12.60 -35.76
C ASN A 8 -8.25 -11.21 -35.20
N PHE A 9 -8.73 -10.15 -35.84
CA PHE A 9 -8.50 -8.78 -35.37
C PHE A 9 -9.14 -8.56 -33.97
N LEU A 10 -10.40 -8.95 -33.78
CA LEU A 10 -11.10 -8.81 -32.50
C LEU A 10 -10.48 -9.68 -31.39
N ASN A 11 -9.96 -10.86 -31.73
CA ASN A 11 -9.29 -11.73 -30.76
C ASN A 11 -7.94 -11.18 -30.26
N ASN A 12 -7.27 -10.35 -31.08
CA ASN A 12 -6.00 -9.74 -30.71
C ASN A 12 -6.14 -8.44 -29.87
N LEU A 13 -7.38 -7.97 -29.67
CA LEU A 13 -7.61 -6.81 -28.80
C LEU A 13 -7.39 -7.20 -27.33
N LEU A 14 -6.70 -6.33 -26.59
CA LEU A 14 -6.43 -6.51 -25.16
C LEU A 14 -7.69 -6.33 -24.33
N ASP A 15 -8.61 -5.46 -24.77
CA ASP A 15 -9.88 -5.24 -24.10
C ASP A 15 -10.85 -6.40 -24.35
N GLN A 16 -11.79 -6.61 -23.40
CA GLN A 16 -12.83 -7.61 -23.57
C GLN A 16 -13.88 -7.10 -24.57
N VAL A 17 -14.18 -7.91 -25.57
CA VAL A 17 -15.13 -7.57 -26.64
C VAL A 17 -16.23 -8.61 -26.70
N LEU A 18 -17.47 -8.14 -26.60
CA LEU A 18 -18.67 -8.94 -26.84
C LEU A 18 -19.42 -8.36 -28.02
N VAL A 19 -20.01 -9.25 -28.84
CA VAL A 19 -21.02 -8.88 -29.85
C VAL A 19 -22.31 -9.57 -29.49
N ILE A 20 -23.38 -8.81 -29.44
CA ILE A 20 -24.72 -9.32 -29.12
C ILE A 20 -25.68 -9.05 -30.28
N ASP A 21 -26.71 -9.87 -30.39
CA ASP A 21 -27.80 -9.70 -31.34
C ASP A 21 -28.93 -8.83 -30.76
N LYS A 22 -30.00 -8.68 -31.54
CA LYS A 22 -31.22 -7.95 -31.16
C LYS A 22 -31.91 -8.54 -29.92
N SER A 23 -31.74 -9.82 -29.65
CA SER A 23 -32.30 -10.52 -28.48
C SER A 23 -31.40 -10.39 -27.24
N LYS A 24 -30.32 -9.59 -27.34
CA LYS A 24 -29.27 -9.42 -26.30
C LYS A 24 -28.50 -10.72 -26.03
N THR A 25 -28.48 -11.63 -27.00
CA THR A 25 -27.75 -12.90 -26.94
C THR A 25 -26.33 -12.69 -27.46
N ILE A 26 -25.32 -13.23 -26.76
CA ILE A 26 -23.90 -13.09 -27.11
C ILE A 26 -23.60 -14.00 -28.31
N CYS A 27 -23.35 -13.36 -29.49
CA CYS A 27 -22.99 -14.05 -30.72
C CYS A 27 -21.48 -14.26 -30.85
N PHE A 28 -20.71 -13.37 -30.26
CA PHE A 28 -19.24 -13.43 -30.29
C PHE A 28 -18.66 -12.90 -28.97
N ALA A 29 -17.58 -13.52 -28.55
CA ALA A 29 -16.73 -13.08 -27.46
C ALA A 29 -15.26 -13.31 -27.83
N ASN A 30 -14.41 -12.32 -27.69
CA ASN A 30 -12.98 -12.51 -27.91
C ASN A 30 -12.35 -13.32 -26.76
N LEU A 31 -11.10 -13.73 -26.91
CA LEU A 31 -10.41 -14.55 -25.93
C LEU A 31 -10.40 -13.91 -24.54
N ASN A 32 -10.14 -12.61 -24.45
CA ASN A 32 -10.10 -11.88 -23.18
C ASN A 32 -11.47 -11.78 -22.51
N ALA A 33 -12.55 -11.66 -23.28
CA ALA A 33 -13.91 -11.73 -22.74
C ALA A 33 -14.26 -13.14 -22.22
N LYS A 34 -13.87 -14.20 -22.91
CA LYS A 34 -14.05 -15.58 -22.47
C LYS A 34 -13.27 -15.88 -21.20
N ASN A 35 -12.00 -15.49 -21.14
CA ASN A 35 -11.17 -15.65 -19.94
C ASN A 35 -11.78 -14.95 -18.73
N ARG A 36 -12.44 -13.82 -18.94
CA ARG A 36 -12.99 -13.00 -17.87
C ARG A 36 -14.39 -13.42 -17.42
N PHE A 37 -15.28 -13.67 -18.37
CA PHE A 37 -16.70 -13.93 -18.12
C PHE A 37 -17.06 -15.41 -18.17
N GLY A 38 -16.13 -16.26 -18.63
CA GLY A 38 -16.29 -17.70 -18.75
C GLY A 38 -16.25 -18.21 -20.19
N GLU A 39 -15.76 -19.40 -20.38
CA GLU A 39 -15.64 -20.05 -21.72
C GLU A 39 -17.01 -20.25 -22.40
N ASN A 40 -18.06 -20.52 -21.64
CA ASN A 40 -19.39 -20.90 -22.14
C ASN A 40 -20.37 -19.73 -22.24
N ILE A 41 -19.90 -18.50 -22.46
CA ILE A 41 -20.76 -17.31 -22.52
C ILE A 41 -21.48 -17.13 -23.84
N LEU A 42 -21.06 -17.82 -24.89
CA LEU A 42 -21.74 -17.78 -26.18
C LEU A 42 -23.17 -18.32 -26.05
N ASN A 43 -24.09 -17.74 -26.82
CA ASN A 43 -25.53 -18.03 -26.80
C ASN A 43 -26.25 -17.75 -25.47
N GLN A 44 -25.57 -17.09 -24.51
CA GLN A 44 -26.23 -16.61 -23.30
C GLN A 44 -26.69 -15.16 -23.47
N ASN A 45 -27.71 -14.78 -22.70
CA ASN A 45 -28.15 -13.39 -22.65
C ASN A 45 -27.12 -12.56 -21.84
N ILE A 46 -26.78 -11.35 -22.29
CA ILE A 46 -25.81 -10.48 -21.63
C ILE A 46 -26.18 -10.19 -20.16
N SER A 47 -27.47 -10.14 -19.83
CA SER A 47 -27.94 -9.92 -18.45
C SER A 47 -27.59 -11.04 -17.47
N SER A 48 -27.24 -12.24 -17.98
CA SER A 48 -26.74 -13.33 -17.13
C SER A 48 -25.34 -13.08 -16.60
N ILE A 49 -24.56 -12.25 -17.31
CA ILE A 49 -23.16 -11.93 -17.02
C ILE A 49 -23.05 -10.61 -16.27
N ILE A 50 -23.72 -9.58 -16.77
CA ILE A 50 -23.68 -8.21 -16.20
C ILE A 50 -25.11 -7.72 -16.01
N ARG A 51 -25.46 -7.43 -14.76
CA ARG A 51 -26.79 -6.95 -14.36
C ARG A 51 -26.79 -5.46 -14.03
N ASP A 52 -26.08 -4.67 -14.82
CA ASP A 52 -26.08 -3.21 -14.67
C ASP A 52 -27.22 -2.60 -15.50
N PRO A 53 -28.21 -1.91 -14.87
CA PRO A 53 -29.35 -1.35 -15.57
C PRO A 53 -28.94 -0.31 -16.64
N ALA A 54 -27.95 0.55 -16.32
CA ALA A 54 -27.50 1.58 -17.25
C ALA A 54 -26.83 0.96 -18.49
N LEU A 55 -26.09 -0.13 -18.34
CA LEU A 55 -25.55 -0.86 -19.49
C LEU A 55 -26.64 -1.45 -20.34
N LEU A 56 -27.65 -2.10 -19.73
CA LEU A 56 -28.75 -2.73 -20.47
C LEU A 56 -29.59 -1.71 -21.23
N ASP A 57 -29.81 -0.51 -20.68
CA ASP A 57 -30.48 0.59 -21.33
C ASP A 57 -29.67 1.17 -22.51
N ASN A 58 -28.36 1.36 -22.33
CA ASN A 58 -27.48 1.80 -23.40
C ASN A 58 -27.41 0.78 -24.56
N ILE A 59 -27.41 -0.50 -24.26
CA ILE A 59 -27.52 -1.56 -25.26
C ILE A 59 -28.84 -1.44 -26.03
N GLN A 60 -29.96 -1.23 -25.35
CA GLN A 60 -31.25 -1.07 -25.96
C GLN A 60 -31.33 0.16 -26.88
N ASN A 61 -30.78 1.30 -26.44
CA ASN A 61 -30.70 2.51 -27.23
C ASN A 61 -29.80 2.32 -28.46
N SER A 62 -28.67 1.62 -28.34
CA SER A 62 -27.82 1.32 -29.48
C SER A 62 -28.51 0.42 -30.51
N LEU A 63 -29.35 -0.52 -30.07
CA LEU A 63 -30.14 -1.36 -30.98
C LEU A 63 -31.20 -0.53 -31.73
N ASN A 64 -31.91 0.37 -31.02
CA ASN A 64 -33.01 1.16 -31.56
C ASN A 64 -32.52 2.33 -32.41
N ASP A 65 -31.68 3.20 -31.83
CA ASP A 65 -31.34 4.53 -32.36
C ASP A 65 -30.00 4.52 -33.12
N LYS A 66 -29.31 3.38 -33.17
CA LYS A 66 -27.95 3.25 -33.74
C LYS A 66 -26.95 4.24 -33.12
N SER A 67 -27.17 4.63 -31.87
CA SER A 67 -26.30 5.52 -31.11
C SER A 67 -25.14 4.77 -30.48
N SER A 68 -24.00 5.44 -30.35
CA SER A 68 -22.88 4.96 -29.55
C SER A 68 -22.86 5.66 -28.20
N SER A 69 -22.53 4.94 -27.14
CA SER A 69 -22.45 5.49 -25.78
C SER A 69 -21.26 4.89 -25.03
N THR A 70 -20.83 5.59 -23.99
CA THR A 70 -19.80 5.11 -23.08
C THR A 70 -20.26 5.35 -21.65
N ILE A 71 -20.17 4.33 -20.82
CA ILE A 71 -20.58 4.36 -19.41
C ILE A 71 -19.52 3.73 -18.53
N ASP A 72 -19.51 4.12 -17.26
CA ASP A 72 -18.69 3.48 -16.24
C ASP A 72 -19.54 2.42 -15.53
N VAL A 73 -19.00 1.22 -15.43
CA VAL A 73 -19.67 0.06 -14.81
C VAL A 73 -18.80 -0.48 -13.68
N GLU A 74 -19.41 -0.65 -12.52
CA GLU A 74 -18.77 -1.23 -11.35
C GLU A 74 -19.36 -2.61 -11.07
N THR A 75 -18.50 -3.64 -10.97
CA THR A 75 -18.92 -5.00 -10.60
C THR A 75 -18.40 -5.37 -9.22
N LYS A 76 -19.26 -5.99 -8.39
CA LYS A 76 -18.91 -6.36 -7.01
C LYS A 76 -18.55 -7.84 -6.84
N LYS A 77 -18.87 -8.68 -7.82
CA LYS A 77 -18.63 -10.12 -7.76
C LYS A 77 -17.94 -10.62 -9.03
N PRO A 78 -16.99 -11.57 -8.92
CA PRO A 78 -16.41 -12.12 -7.69
C PRO A 78 -15.50 -11.14 -6.93
N ASN A 79 -14.96 -10.13 -7.61
CA ASN A 79 -14.11 -9.08 -7.06
C ASN A 79 -14.59 -7.71 -7.55
N TYR A 80 -14.27 -6.66 -6.79
CA TYR A 80 -14.49 -5.27 -7.21
C TYR A 80 -13.69 -4.97 -8.47
N GLN A 81 -14.37 -4.59 -9.55
CA GLN A 81 -13.76 -4.17 -10.82
C GLN A 81 -14.49 -2.97 -11.40
N TYR A 82 -13.72 -2.12 -12.05
CA TYR A 82 -14.17 -0.90 -12.68
C TYR A 82 -13.93 -0.99 -14.19
N TYR A 83 -15.01 -0.91 -14.96
CA TYR A 83 -14.96 -0.95 -16.41
C TYR A 83 -15.45 0.35 -17.01
N LYS A 84 -14.73 0.84 -18.02
CA LYS A 84 -15.28 1.79 -18.98
C LYS A 84 -15.84 0.99 -20.13
N VAL A 85 -17.17 1.01 -20.29
CA VAL A 85 -17.89 0.21 -21.26
C VAL A 85 -18.37 1.08 -22.39
N SER A 86 -17.90 0.80 -23.61
CA SER A 86 -18.37 1.45 -24.84
C SER A 86 -19.32 0.52 -25.57
N VAL A 87 -20.50 1.02 -25.84
CA VAL A 87 -21.56 0.33 -26.56
C VAL A 87 -21.75 1.03 -27.91
N MET A 88 -21.65 0.30 -29.01
CA MET A 88 -21.78 0.86 -30.34
C MET A 88 -22.51 -0.11 -31.31
N PRO A 89 -23.23 0.43 -32.33
CA PRO A 89 -23.85 -0.38 -33.34
C PRO A 89 -22.80 -1.25 -34.07
N GLY A 90 -23.07 -2.52 -34.18
CA GLY A 90 -22.24 -3.45 -34.93
C GLY A 90 -22.61 -3.53 -36.43
N PRO A 91 -21.78 -4.19 -37.23
CA PRO A 91 -22.09 -4.50 -38.62
C PRO A 91 -23.34 -5.36 -38.75
N LYS A 92 -24.10 -5.16 -39.83
CA LYS A 92 -25.24 -6.00 -40.16
C LYS A 92 -24.77 -7.34 -40.77
N ASN A 93 -25.59 -8.37 -40.58
CA ASN A 93 -25.37 -9.72 -41.16
C ASN A 93 -24.01 -10.32 -40.78
N ILE A 94 -23.62 -10.22 -39.53
CA ILE A 94 -22.41 -10.81 -38.99
C ILE A 94 -22.78 -11.77 -37.82
N PHE A 95 -22.01 -12.85 -37.67
CA PHE A 95 -22.28 -13.86 -36.60
C PHE A 95 -23.71 -14.43 -36.65
N ASN A 96 -24.26 -14.65 -37.84
CA ASN A 96 -25.64 -15.08 -38.07
C ASN A 96 -26.74 -14.14 -37.50
N ALA A 97 -26.40 -12.90 -37.14
CA ALA A 97 -27.32 -11.91 -36.65
C ALA A 97 -27.55 -10.78 -37.67
N LYS A 98 -28.84 -10.38 -37.90
CA LYS A 98 -29.18 -9.31 -38.84
C LYS A 98 -28.73 -7.94 -38.32
N GLU A 99 -28.80 -7.72 -37.02
CA GLU A 99 -28.39 -6.49 -36.34
C GLU A 99 -27.60 -6.87 -35.11
N THR A 100 -26.51 -6.15 -34.88
CA THR A 100 -25.61 -6.42 -33.75
C THR A 100 -25.23 -5.14 -33.03
N VAL A 101 -24.81 -5.31 -31.77
CA VAL A 101 -24.16 -4.28 -30.96
C VAL A 101 -22.81 -4.84 -30.49
N ILE A 102 -21.78 -4.02 -30.61
CA ILE A 102 -20.46 -4.34 -30.10
C ILE A 102 -20.29 -3.64 -28.76
N ILE A 103 -19.80 -4.37 -27.78
CA ILE A 103 -19.55 -3.89 -26.41
C ILE A 103 -18.06 -4.11 -26.10
N PHE A 104 -17.37 -3.03 -25.78
CA PHE A 104 -15.98 -3.05 -25.33
C PHE A 104 -15.92 -2.76 -23.84
N PHE A 105 -15.23 -3.61 -23.10
CA PHE A 105 -14.97 -3.41 -21.68
C PHE A 105 -13.48 -3.10 -21.50
N LYS A 106 -13.18 -1.88 -21.18
CA LYS A 106 -11.83 -1.46 -20.78
C LYS A 106 -11.72 -1.56 -19.27
N ASP A 107 -10.87 -2.47 -18.78
CA ASP A 107 -10.63 -2.62 -17.34
C ASP A 107 -9.79 -1.42 -16.84
N LEU A 108 -10.38 -0.65 -15.94
CA LEU A 108 -9.73 0.48 -15.26
C LEU A 108 -9.46 0.20 -13.78
N THR A 109 -9.61 -1.04 -13.35
CA THR A 109 -9.54 -1.42 -11.93
C THR A 109 -8.25 -0.97 -11.28
N ASP A 110 -7.11 -1.23 -11.89
CA ASP A 110 -5.81 -0.86 -11.30
C ASP A 110 -5.59 0.66 -11.32
N ILE A 111 -6.06 1.34 -12.36
CA ILE A 111 -5.99 2.81 -12.46
C ILE A 111 -6.82 3.47 -11.36
N ILE A 112 -8.08 3.01 -11.19
CA ILE A 112 -8.98 3.55 -10.16
C ILE A 112 -8.46 3.24 -8.75
N LYS A 113 -7.95 2.02 -8.52
CA LYS A 113 -7.31 1.67 -7.24
C LYS A 113 -6.11 2.57 -6.95
N ALA A 114 -5.23 2.80 -7.92
CA ALA A 114 -4.08 3.67 -7.77
C ALA A 114 -4.49 5.12 -7.48
N GLN A 115 -5.51 5.64 -8.18
CA GLN A 115 -6.06 6.98 -7.93
C GLN A 115 -6.66 7.10 -6.52
N LYS A 116 -7.41 6.08 -6.08
CA LYS A 116 -7.98 6.04 -4.73
C LYS A 116 -6.88 6.03 -3.67
N LEU A 117 -5.87 5.17 -3.81
CA LEU A 117 -4.72 5.13 -2.89
C LEU A 117 -4.01 6.49 -2.81
N LYS A 118 -3.85 7.19 -3.96
CA LYS A 118 -3.27 8.55 -3.99
C LYS A 118 -4.16 9.57 -3.29
N SER A 119 -5.47 9.51 -3.49
CA SER A 119 -6.42 10.42 -2.83
C SER A 119 -6.44 10.20 -1.32
N ASP A 120 -6.52 8.94 -0.88
CA ASP A 120 -6.49 8.57 0.54
C ASP A 120 -5.16 9.00 1.19
N PHE A 121 -4.05 8.86 0.48
CA PHE A 121 -2.75 9.35 0.93
C PHE A 121 -2.74 10.86 1.21
N VAL A 122 -3.21 11.68 0.25
CA VAL A 122 -3.28 13.15 0.41
C VAL A 122 -4.20 13.54 1.57
N ALA A 123 -5.35 12.87 1.71
CA ALA A 123 -6.28 13.11 2.80
C ALA A 123 -5.63 12.79 4.16
N ASN A 124 -4.96 11.64 4.28
CA ASN A 124 -4.28 11.23 5.51
C ASN A 124 -3.13 12.16 5.87
N VAL A 125 -2.29 12.59 4.92
CA VAL A 125 -1.23 13.60 5.13
C VAL A 125 -1.83 14.87 5.71
N SER A 126 -2.92 15.37 5.09
CA SER A 126 -3.58 16.60 5.53
C SER A 126 -4.09 16.48 6.97
N HIS A 127 -4.66 15.34 7.34
CA HIS A 127 -5.14 15.07 8.70
C HIS A 127 -3.99 14.97 9.71
N GLU A 128 -2.92 14.23 9.40
CA GLU A 128 -1.78 14.01 10.29
C GLU A 128 -0.95 15.29 10.52
N LEU A 129 -0.94 16.23 9.56
CA LEU A 129 -0.31 17.54 9.73
C LEU A 129 -1.21 18.56 10.43
N ARG A 130 -2.53 18.52 10.21
CA ARG A 130 -3.47 19.47 10.81
C ARG A 130 -3.53 19.34 12.34
N THR A 131 -3.55 18.13 12.85
CA THR A 131 -3.67 17.88 14.31
C THR A 131 -2.53 18.51 15.12
N PRO A 132 -1.24 18.25 14.86
CA PRO A 132 -0.15 18.89 15.59
C PRO A 132 -0.11 20.40 15.36
N LEU A 133 -0.43 20.89 14.17
CA LEU A 133 -0.50 22.33 13.88
C LEU A 133 -1.55 23.04 14.74
N GLN A 134 -2.74 22.44 14.91
CA GLN A 134 -3.77 22.96 15.80
C GLN A 134 -3.30 22.96 17.26
N SER A 135 -2.63 21.91 17.71
CA SER A 135 -2.07 21.84 19.08
C SER A 135 -1.02 22.92 19.32
N ILE A 136 -0.13 23.15 18.36
CA ILE A 136 0.87 24.25 18.43
C ILE A 136 0.17 25.60 18.51
N LYS A 137 -0.81 25.84 17.63
CA LYS A 137 -1.57 27.09 17.59
C LYS A 137 -2.27 27.37 18.92
N MET A 138 -3.01 26.39 19.46
CA MET A 138 -3.70 26.51 20.75
C MET A 138 -2.74 26.75 21.91
N GLY A 139 -1.58 26.05 21.92
CA GLY A 139 -0.54 26.27 22.93
C GLY A 139 0.02 27.69 22.89
N LEU A 140 0.29 28.23 21.68
CA LEU A 140 0.76 29.58 21.51
C LEU A 140 -0.31 30.64 21.91
N GLU A 141 -1.56 30.44 21.53
CA GLU A 141 -2.69 31.29 21.95
C GLU A 141 -2.85 31.30 23.47
N THR A 142 -2.71 30.13 24.12
CA THR A 142 -2.79 30.00 25.57
C THR A 142 -1.67 30.78 26.26
N ILE A 143 -0.46 30.77 25.71
CA ILE A 143 0.71 31.52 26.23
C ILE A 143 0.55 33.03 25.97
N ASN A 144 0.09 33.45 24.80
CA ASN A 144 0.08 34.84 24.37
C ASN A 144 -1.10 35.63 24.93
N ASP A 145 -2.31 35.10 24.82
CA ASP A 145 -3.55 35.83 25.14
C ASP A 145 -4.46 35.07 26.14
N GLY A 146 -4.10 33.84 26.50
CA GLY A 146 -4.92 32.96 27.32
C GLY A 146 -4.53 32.90 28.80
N ALA A 147 -4.94 31.82 29.44
CA ALA A 147 -4.78 31.59 30.87
C ALA A 147 -3.32 31.57 31.35
N ALA A 148 -2.34 31.32 30.47
CA ALA A 148 -0.93 31.27 30.81
C ALA A 148 -0.15 32.58 30.49
N LYS A 149 -0.82 33.64 30.05
CA LYS A 149 -0.18 34.92 29.67
C LYS A 149 0.75 35.49 30.73
N ASN A 150 0.36 35.45 31.99
CA ASN A 150 1.13 35.95 33.10
C ASN A 150 1.62 34.85 34.07
N ASP A 151 1.49 33.58 33.67
CA ASP A 151 1.83 32.40 34.47
C ASP A 151 3.05 31.67 33.84
N LYS A 152 4.23 32.04 34.33
CA LYS A 152 5.51 31.46 33.91
C LYS A 152 5.60 29.94 34.15
N GLU A 153 4.89 29.43 35.14
CA GLU A 153 4.91 28.01 35.47
C GLU A 153 4.10 27.20 34.45
N ASN A 154 2.92 27.68 34.07
CA ASN A 154 2.14 27.10 33.01
C ASN A 154 2.80 27.25 31.64
N GLN A 155 3.47 28.37 31.33
CA GLN A 155 4.27 28.53 30.11
C GLN A 155 5.37 27.46 30.02
N LYS A 156 6.07 27.17 31.13
CA LYS A 156 7.10 26.11 31.18
C LYS A 156 6.53 24.71 30.95
N LYS A 157 5.27 24.46 31.22
CA LYS A 157 4.61 23.17 30.95
C LYS A 157 4.12 23.08 29.52
N ILE A 158 3.65 24.19 28.93
CA ILE A 158 3.08 24.20 27.57
C ILE A 158 4.18 24.19 26.50
N MET A 159 5.29 24.91 26.70
CA MET A 159 6.36 24.99 25.71
C MET A 159 6.94 23.64 25.28
N PRO A 160 7.24 22.68 26.17
CA PRO A 160 7.67 21.35 25.76
C PRO A 160 6.64 20.60 24.90
N LEU A 161 5.35 20.80 25.13
CA LEU A 161 4.28 20.18 24.34
C LEU A 161 4.25 20.76 22.91
N ILE A 162 4.43 22.08 22.78
CA ILE A 162 4.55 22.74 21.48
C ILE A 162 5.77 22.19 20.70
N MET A 163 6.93 22.11 21.36
CA MET A 163 8.15 21.56 20.78
C MET A 163 7.99 20.11 20.36
N GLN A 164 7.29 19.30 21.16
CA GLN A 164 6.99 17.92 20.82
C GLN A 164 6.11 17.80 19.57
N GLN A 165 5.11 18.67 19.42
CA GLN A 165 4.24 18.66 18.24
C GLN A 165 4.99 19.16 17.00
N ALA A 166 5.90 20.14 17.14
CA ALA A 166 6.75 20.60 16.05
C ALA A 166 7.69 19.49 15.56
N ALA A 167 8.39 18.82 16.48
CA ALA A 167 9.25 17.66 16.15
C ALA A 167 8.45 16.51 15.50
N ARG A 168 7.20 16.29 15.94
CA ARG A 168 6.33 15.32 15.27
C ARG A 168 6.00 15.70 13.83
N MET A 169 5.72 16.98 13.54
CA MET A 169 5.48 17.45 12.17
C MET A 169 6.71 17.26 11.31
N GLU A 170 7.89 17.58 11.85
CA GLU A 170 9.18 17.39 11.15
C GLU A 170 9.37 15.91 10.78
N ASN A 171 9.12 14.98 11.70
CA ASN A 171 9.20 13.54 11.42
C ASN A 171 8.21 13.10 10.33
N ILE A 172 6.96 13.57 10.37
CA ILE A 172 5.98 13.26 9.32
C ILE A 172 6.47 13.74 7.95
N VAL A 173 6.99 14.98 7.86
CA VAL A 173 7.51 15.53 6.61
C VAL A 173 8.72 14.74 6.11
N ASN A 174 9.65 14.39 6.99
CA ASN A 174 10.83 13.60 6.63
C ASN A 174 10.44 12.19 6.14
N ASP A 175 9.51 11.51 6.83
CA ASP A 175 8.99 10.22 6.41
C ASP A 175 8.33 10.28 5.03
N LEU A 176 7.53 11.34 4.75
CA LEU A 176 6.89 11.56 3.46
C LEU A 176 7.92 11.80 2.34
N LEU A 177 8.93 12.62 2.59
CA LEU A 177 10.00 12.87 1.63
C LEU A 177 10.83 11.61 1.36
N SER A 178 11.13 10.83 2.41
CA SER A 178 11.82 9.55 2.28
C SER A 178 10.98 8.58 1.44
N LEU A 179 9.71 8.38 1.79
CA LEU A 179 8.80 7.49 1.06
C LEU A 179 8.69 7.90 -0.42
N SER A 180 8.50 9.20 -0.71
CA SER A 180 8.42 9.70 -2.08
C SER A 180 9.68 9.40 -2.90
N ARG A 181 10.87 9.58 -2.31
CA ARG A 181 12.14 9.27 -2.97
C ARG A 181 12.33 7.78 -3.23
N ILE A 182 11.93 6.95 -2.26
CA ILE A 182 12.05 5.49 -2.38
C ILE A 182 11.11 4.98 -3.48
N GLU A 183 9.86 5.43 -3.53
CA GLU A 183 8.89 5.03 -4.55
C GLU A 183 9.33 5.38 -5.97
N LEU A 184 9.93 6.56 -6.16
CA LEU A 184 10.48 6.95 -7.46
C LEU A 184 11.67 6.08 -7.89
N GLN A 185 12.39 5.48 -6.96
CA GLN A 185 13.62 4.72 -7.19
C GLN A 185 13.47 3.22 -6.89
N GLU A 186 12.27 2.73 -6.54
CA GLU A 186 12.07 1.34 -6.09
C GLU A 186 12.52 0.30 -7.13
N HIS A 187 12.46 0.65 -8.41
CA HIS A 187 12.93 -0.22 -9.51
C HIS A 187 14.44 -0.22 -9.71
N ILE A 188 15.17 0.73 -9.07
CA ILE A 188 16.62 0.87 -9.19
C ILE A 188 17.27 0.15 -8.00
N ARG A 189 17.91 -0.98 -8.27
CA ARG A 189 18.63 -1.72 -7.23
C ARG A 189 19.90 -0.98 -6.83
N PRO A 190 20.17 -0.75 -5.52
CA PRO A 190 21.45 -0.25 -5.04
C PRO A 190 22.60 -1.20 -5.39
N ASN A 191 23.79 -0.64 -5.68
CA ASN A 191 24.94 -1.43 -6.13
C ASN A 191 26.21 -1.22 -5.28
N ASP A 192 26.12 -0.50 -4.16
CA ASP A 192 27.25 -0.29 -3.27
C ASP A 192 27.45 -1.51 -2.36
N ASN A 193 28.71 -1.82 -2.01
CA ASN A 193 28.98 -2.86 -1.06
C ASN A 193 28.72 -2.38 0.36
N VAL A 194 27.89 -3.10 1.10
CA VAL A 194 27.56 -2.79 2.49
C VAL A 194 27.71 -4.00 3.38
N VAL A 195 28.07 -3.77 4.63
CA VAL A 195 28.17 -4.78 5.68
C VAL A 195 26.99 -4.63 6.62
N LEU A 196 26.04 -5.56 6.58
CA LEU A 196 24.76 -5.43 7.28
C LEU A 196 24.91 -5.42 8.80
N ASP A 197 25.81 -6.23 9.33
CA ASP A 197 26.11 -6.30 10.77
C ASP A 197 26.56 -4.95 11.34
N GLU A 198 27.37 -4.17 10.59
CA GLU A 198 27.76 -2.83 11.00
C GLU A 198 26.58 -1.85 11.03
N ILE A 199 25.69 -1.94 10.04
CA ILE A 199 24.50 -1.08 9.96
C ILE A 199 23.58 -1.35 11.13
N ILE A 200 23.34 -2.63 11.46
CA ILE A 200 22.50 -3.03 12.60
C ILE A 200 23.10 -2.54 13.91
N LYS A 201 24.39 -2.74 14.13
CA LYS A 201 25.10 -2.26 15.34
C LYS A 201 24.99 -0.74 15.46
N HIS A 202 25.24 -0.01 14.39
CA HIS A 202 25.10 1.43 14.36
C HIS A 202 23.68 1.89 14.73
N SER A 203 22.66 1.24 14.17
CA SER A 203 21.26 1.54 14.47
C SER A 203 20.90 1.25 15.93
N VAL A 204 21.41 0.18 16.52
CA VAL A 204 21.20 -0.10 17.95
C VAL A 204 21.88 0.94 18.82
N ASP A 205 23.11 1.36 18.46
CA ASP A 205 23.85 2.38 19.20
C ASP A 205 23.13 3.73 19.17
N LEU A 206 22.51 4.12 18.06
CA LEU A 206 21.69 5.34 17.98
C LEU A 206 20.48 5.32 18.95
N HIS A 207 19.97 4.14 19.28
CA HIS A 207 18.82 3.97 20.19
C HIS A 207 19.23 3.66 21.63
N LYS A 208 20.52 3.69 21.98
CA LYS A 208 21.04 3.27 23.28
C LYS A 208 20.38 4.00 24.44
N ASP A 209 20.22 5.31 24.36
CA ASP A 209 19.60 6.12 25.41
C ASP A 209 18.13 5.75 25.62
N LEU A 210 17.39 5.51 24.54
CA LEU A 210 15.98 5.07 24.60
C LEU A 210 15.85 3.67 25.19
N LEU A 211 16.74 2.75 24.81
CA LEU A 211 16.79 1.41 25.38
C LEU A 211 17.05 1.46 26.89
N GLN A 212 18.01 2.25 27.34
CA GLN A 212 18.34 2.44 28.74
C GLN A 212 17.17 3.09 29.53
N LYS A 213 16.57 4.15 28.98
CA LYS A 213 15.41 4.84 29.60
C LYS A 213 14.22 3.91 29.83
N ASN A 214 14.00 2.95 28.93
CA ASN A 214 12.93 1.97 29.04
C ASN A 214 13.37 0.66 29.69
N SER A 215 14.64 0.52 30.12
CA SER A 215 15.21 -0.70 30.67
C SER A 215 15.06 -1.91 29.74
N ILE A 216 15.14 -1.68 28.42
CA ILE A 216 15.05 -2.73 27.39
C ILE A 216 16.46 -3.22 27.04
N THR A 217 16.66 -4.53 27.04
CA THR A 217 17.92 -5.16 26.63
C THR A 217 17.85 -5.53 25.16
N CYS A 218 18.72 -4.97 24.32
CA CYS A 218 18.86 -5.36 22.92
C CYS A 218 20.05 -6.31 22.76
N LYS A 219 19.82 -7.52 22.20
CA LYS A 219 20.87 -8.52 21.93
C LYS A 219 20.99 -8.73 20.43
N ILE A 220 22.22 -8.65 19.91
CA ILE A 220 22.53 -8.97 18.51
C ILE A 220 23.32 -10.28 18.50
N GLU A 221 22.86 -11.25 17.71
CA GLU A 221 23.53 -12.51 17.46
C GLU A 221 23.77 -12.67 15.96
N THR A 222 25.01 -12.92 15.54
CA THR A 222 25.38 -13.12 14.15
C THR A 222 25.98 -14.51 14.00
N GLU A 223 25.32 -15.41 13.27
CA GLU A 223 25.75 -16.80 13.09
C GLU A 223 26.95 -16.92 12.14
N ASN A 224 27.08 -16.07 11.14
CA ASN A 224 28.21 -16.03 10.21
C ASN A 224 28.64 -14.58 9.95
N LYS A 225 29.96 -14.32 9.92
CA LYS A 225 30.51 -12.95 9.84
C LYS A 225 30.45 -12.31 8.45
N ASN A 226 30.15 -13.06 7.38
CA ASN A 226 30.09 -12.49 6.02
C ASN A 226 28.70 -11.97 5.71
N THR A 227 28.39 -10.77 6.17
CA THR A 227 27.13 -10.04 5.96
C THR A 227 27.24 -8.97 4.88
N GLU A 228 28.21 -9.10 3.96
CA GLU A 228 28.42 -8.18 2.84
C GLU A 228 27.45 -8.52 1.70
N PHE A 229 26.80 -7.49 1.15
CA PHE A 229 25.95 -7.59 -0.03
C PHE A 229 25.78 -6.22 -0.74
N LYS A 230 25.09 -6.21 -1.88
CA LYS A 230 24.80 -4.98 -2.61
C LYS A 230 23.60 -4.25 -2.02
N GLY A 231 23.82 -3.00 -1.53
CA GLY A 231 22.78 -2.24 -0.88
C GLY A 231 23.12 -0.75 -0.71
N ASP A 232 22.13 0.03 -0.26
CA ASP A 232 22.29 1.43 0.15
C ASP A 232 22.39 1.50 1.68
N ARG A 233 23.55 1.94 2.20
CA ARG A 233 23.80 2.04 3.65
C ARG A 233 22.78 2.95 4.36
N ASN A 234 22.43 4.07 3.77
CA ASN A 234 21.51 5.04 4.40
C ASN A 234 20.09 4.47 4.47
N ARG A 235 19.63 3.86 3.38
CA ARG A 235 18.32 3.22 3.31
C ARG A 235 18.20 2.03 4.27
N LEU A 236 19.23 1.20 4.35
CA LEU A 236 19.24 0.08 5.30
C LEU A 236 19.32 0.58 6.75
N THR A 237 20.07 1.65 7.04
CA THR A 237 20.04 2.30 8.35
C THR A 237 18.63 2.79 8.70
N GLU A 238 17.91 3.37 7.74
CA GLU A 238 16.51 3.79 7.91
C GLU A 238 15.59 2.60 8.22
N VAL A 239 15.79 1.43 7.57
CA VAL A 239 15.07 0.18 7.87
C VAL A 239 15.26 -0.20 9.34
N PHE A 240 16.51 -0.35 9.79
CA PHE A 240 16.77 -0.82 11.14
C PHE A 240 16.38 0.19 12.21
N ASN A 241 16.53 1.49 11.95
CA ASN A 241 16.04 2.53 12.84
C ASN A 241 14.52 2.43 13.02
N ASN A 242 13.76 2.28 11.93
CA ASN A 242 12.29 2.12 12.02
C ASN A 242 11.88 0.86 12.78
N LEU A 243 12.57 -0.26 12.57
CA LEU A 243 12.25 -1.52 13.23
C LEU A 243 12.59 -1.51 14.72
N ILE A 244 13.77 -0.98 15.07
CA ILE A 244 14.23 -0.86 16.46
C ILE A 244 13.36 0.14 17.23
N ASP A 245 13.05 1.29 16.64
CA ASP A 245 12.17 2.30 17.22
C ASP A 245 10.77 1.73 17.50
N ASN A 246 10.20 0.98 16.54
CA ASN A 246 8.93 0.28 16.74
C ASN A 246 9.03 -0.76 17.87
N ALA A 247 10.08 -1.58 17.90
CA ALA A 247 10.28 -2.57 18.95
C ALA A 247 10.38 -1.93 20.33
N ILE A 248 11.03 -0.76 20.45
CA ILE A 248 11.10 0.00 21.71
C ILE A 248 9.75 0.62 22.08
N LYS A 249 9.08 1.26 21.14
CA LYS A 249 7.80 1.97 21.35
C LYS A 249 6.67 1.07 21.81
N TYR A 250 6.63 -0.15 21.29
CA TYR A 250 5.53 -1.09 21.57
C TYR A 250 5.89 -2.16 22.60
N SER A 251 7.11 -2.15 23.13
CA SER A 251 7.53 -3.03 24.25
C SER A 251 7.30 -2.37 25.62
N GLU A 252 7.04 -3.21 26.60
CA GLU A 252 6.99 -2.78 27.99
C GLU A 252 8.40 -2.62 28.56
N LYS A 253 8.50 -1.96 29.72
CA LYS A 253 9.79 -1.85 30.42
C LYS A 253 10.30 -3.22 30.88
N ASN A 254 11.62 -3.35 30.96
CA ASN A 254 12.31 -4.58 31.38
C ASN A 254 12.13 -5.77 30.44
N THR A 255 11.87 -5.52 29.15
CA THR A 255 11.76 -6.54 28.10
C THR A 255 13.05 -6.70 27.28
N LYS A 256 13.02 -7.61 26.30
CA LYS A 256 14.17 -7.88 25.43
C LYS A 256 13.80 -7.74 23.97
N ILE A 257 14.73 -7.17 23.22
CA ILE A 257 14.73 -7.18 21.75
C ILE A 257 15.88 -8.06 21.29
N ASN A 258 15.59 -9.08 20.50
CA ASN A 258 16.60 -9.98 19.95
C ASN A 258 16.72 -9.76 18.45
N ILE A 259 17.92 -9.51 17.97
CA ILE A 259 18.25 -9.37 16.54
C ILE A 259 19.17 -10.54 16.18
N LEU A 260 18.73 -11.42 15.30
CA LEU A 260 19.46 -12.56 14.82
C LEU A 260 19.78 -12.38 13.35
N VAL A 261 21.07 -12.44 13.01
CA VAL A 261 21.55 -12.36 11.63
C VAL A 261 22.10 -13.72 11.23
N LYS A 262 21.50 -14.32 10.20
CA LYS A 262 21.93 -15.58 9.60
C LYS A 262 22.36 -15.34 8.18
N THR A 263 23.45 -15.96 7.78
CA THR A 263 23.97 -15.80 6.43
C THR A 263 24.21 -17.17 5.82
N ASN A 264 23.68 -17.39 4.63
CA ASN A 264 23.98 -18.52 3.79
C ASN A 264 24.70 -18.06 2.49
N GLU A 265 24.89 -18.96 1.53
CA GLU A 265 25.59 -18.64 0.28
C GLU A 265 24.87 -17.57 -0.55
N ASN A 266 23.53 -17.58 -0.57
CA ASN A 266 22.71 -16.77 -1.46
C ASN A 266 22.03 -15.59 -0.78
N ASN A 267 21.74 -15.68 0.53
CA ASN A 267 20.90 -14.73 1.24
C ASN A 267 21.47 -14.36 2.60
N ILE A 268 21.00 -13.21 3.09
CA ILE A 268 21.18 -12.76 4.48
C ILE A 268 19.80 -12.63 5.09
N ASP A 269 19.54 -13.36 6.16
CA ASP A 269 18.29 -13.33 6.91
C ASP A 269 18.51 -12.53 8.20
N VAL A 270 17.64 -11.56 8.46
CA VAL A 270 17.62 -10.78 9.70
C VAL A 270 16.28 -10.97 10.38
N ILE A 271 16.30 -11.45 11.61
CA ILE A 271 15.10 -11.66 12.42
C ILE A 271 15.17 -10.71 13.62
N ILE A 272 14.20 -9.81 13.72
CA ILE A 272 14.05 -8.90 14.85
C ILE A 272 12.81 -9.33 15.63
N LYS A 273 12.98 -9.67 16.90
CA LYS A 273 11.91 -10.14 17.78
C LYS A 273 11.86 -9.29 19.03
N ASP A 274 10.69 -8.71 19.29
CA ASP A 274 10.36 -7.97 20.51
C ASP A 274 9.44 -8.78 21.45
N GLN A 275 9.27 -8.29 22.67
CA GLN A 275 8.35 -8.80 23.67
C GLN A 275 7.26 -7.76 23.96
N GLY A 276 6.78 -7.07 22.94
CA GLY A 276 5.79 -6.01 23.03
C GLY A 276 4.36 -6.53 23.12
N ILE A 277 3.43 -5.59 22.96
CA ILE A 277 1.99 -5.85 23.03
C ILE A 277 1.47 -6.76 21.91
N GLY A 278 2.27 -6.99 20.85
CA GLY A 278 1.84 -7.73 19.67
C GLY A 278 0.79 -7.01 18.84
N ILE A 279 0.35 -7.70 17.78
CA ILE A 279 -0.60 -7.16 16.78
C ILE A 279 -1.76 -8.14 16.64
N PRO A 280 -3.03 -7.70 16.78
CA PRO A 280 -4.20 -8.52 16.54
C PRO A 280 -4.24 -9.03 15.09
N ARG A 281 -4.67 -10.27 14.92
CA ARG A 281 -4.63 -11.01 13.64
C ARG A 281 -5.38 -10.29 12.50
N GLU A 282 -6.46 -9.59 12.83
CA GLU A 282 -7.28 -8.83 11.89
C GLU A 282 -6.56 -7.62 11.27
N HIS A 283 -5.53 -7.09 11.95
CA HIS A 283 -4.74 -5.95 11.48
C HIS A 283 -3.50 -6.35 10.67
N MET A 284 -3.05 -7.60 10.75
CA MET A 284 -1.85 -8.09 10.07
C MET A 284 -1.80 -7.76 8.57
N PRO A 285 -2.89 -7.91 7.78
CA PRO A 285 -2.85 -7.58 6.35
C PRO A 285 -2.60 -6.10 6.06
N LYS A 286 -2.85 -5.20 7.02
CA LYS A 286 -2.84 -3.74 6.83
C LYS A 286 -1.66 -3.02 7.47
N ILE A 287 -0.87 -3.69 8.33
CA ILE A 287 0.17 -3.01 9.13
C ILE A 287 1.30 -2.38 8.30
N THR A 288 1.43 -2.78 7.04
CA THR A 288 2.37 -2.17 6.09
C THR A 288 1.73 -1.12 5.18
N GLU A 289 0.42 -0.84 5.35
CA GLU A 289 -0.24 0.25 4.64
C GLU A 289 0.16 1.60 5.23
N ARG A 290 0.21 2.63 4.39
CA ARG A 290 0.59 3.99 4.80
C ARG A 290 -0.42 4.57 5.79
N PHE A 291 0.06 5.18 6.88
CA PHE A 291 -0.72 5.77 7.96
C PHE A 291 -1.56 4.78 8.77
N PHE A 292 -1.42 3.48 8.52
CA PHE A 292 -2.16 2.49 9.29
C PHE A 292 -1.62 2.38 10.72
N ARG A 293 -2.53 2.27 11.69
CA ARG A 293 -2.23 2.11 13.11
C ARG A 293 -3.30 1.22 13.76
N VAL A 294 -2.88 0.23 14.54
CA VAL A 294 -3.78 -0.66 15.30
C VAL A 294 -4.59 0.13 16.32
N ASN A 295 -3.92 1.01 17.08
CA ASN A 295 -4.55 1.92 18.05
C ASN A 295 -4.06 3.35 17.78
N PRO A 296 -4.88 4.20 17.13
CA PRO A 296 -4.49 5.57 16.79
C PRO A 296 -4.16 6.45 18.00
N GLU A 297 -4.86 6.28 19.13
CA GLU A 297 -4.66 7.08 20.35
C GLU A 297 -3.31 6.74 21.00
N LYS A 298 -3.07 5.46 21.28
CA LYS A 298 -1.82 4.99 21.87
C LYS A 298 -0.62 5.29 20.96
N SER A 299 -0.79 5.17 19.65
CA SER A 299 0.26 5.50 18.68
C SER A 299 0.58 7.00 18.60
N LYS A 300 -0.40 7.88 18.89
CA LYS A 300 -0.16 9.32 18.99
C LYS A 300 0.68 9.66 20.23
N GLU A 301 0.46 9.00 21.36
CA GLU A 301 1.23 9.20 22.58
C GLU A 301 2.71 8.83 22.41
N VAL A 302 3.00 7.74 21.70
CA VAL A 302 4.38 7.28 21.44
C VAL A 302 5.01 7.90 20.18
N GLY A 303 4.32 8.83 19.51
CA GLY A 303 4.86 9.60 18.38
C GLY A 303 4.96 8.83 17.04
N GLY A 304 4.17 7.77 16.86
CA GLY A 304 4.14 7.01 15.60
C GLY A 304 3.50 7.80 14.46
N THR A 305 4.08 7.74 13.25
CA THR A 305 3.55 8.35 12.02
C THR A 305 2.64 7.41 11.24
N GLY A 306 2.82 6.09 11.41
CA GLY A 306 2.19 5.05 10.60
C GLY A 306 2.81 4.89 9.21
N LEU A 307 3.99 5.47 8.98
CA LEU A 307 4.74 5.38 7.73
C LEU A 307 5.94 4.43 7.83
N GLY A 308 6.48 4.20 9.03
CA GLY A 308 7.72 3.46 9.22
C GLY A 308 7.73 2.05 8.60
N LEU A 309 6.69 1.22 8.81
CA LEU A 309 6.64 -0.12 8.20
C LEU A 309 6.41 -0.09 6.68
N ALA A 310 5.71 0.92 6.17
CA ALA A 310 5.59 1.13 4.73
C ALA A 310 6.95 1.49 4.10
N ILE A 311 7.72 2.38 4.75
CA ILE A 311 9.08 2.73 4.34
C ILE A 311 9.98 1.49 4.35
N VAL A 312 9.96 0.70 5.42
CA VAL A 312 10.71 -0.56 5.52
C VAL A 312 10.40 -1.48 4.35
N LYS A 313 9.12 -1.71 4.07
CA LYS A 313 8.68 -2.57 2.96
C LYS A 313 9.22 -2.11 1.61
N HIS A 314 9.12 -0.81 1.30
CA HIS A 314 9.61 -0.28 0.04
C HIS A 314 11.14 -0.35 -0.09
N ILE A 315 11.89 -0.09 0.99
CA ILE A 315 13.35 -0.24 0.98
C ILE A 315 13.76 -1.70 0.79
N VAL A 316 13.10 -2.63 1.49
CA VAL A 316 13.36 -4.07 1.34
C VAL A 316 13.10 -4.52 -0.10
N ASN A 317 11.97 -4.09 -0.71
CA ASN A 317 11.65 -4.36 -2.11
C ASN A 317 12.71 -3.79 -3.06
N GLN A 318 13.17 -2.54 -2.83
CA GLN A 318 14.25 -1.92 -3.63
C GLN A 318 15.53 -2.75 -3.62
N HIS A 319 15.83 -3.41 -2.49
CA HIS A 319 16.95 -4.34 -2.34
C HIS A 319 16.63 -5.77 -2.81
N ARG A 320 15.46 -5.98 -3.47
CA ARG A 320 14.94 -7.30 -3.90
C ARG A 320 14.84 -8.30 -2.75
N GLY A 321 14.67 -7.79 -1.54
CA GLY A 321 14.45 -8.58 -0.34
C GLY A 321 12.96 -8.90 -0.14
N GLU A 322 12.72 -9.74 0.85
CA GLU A 322 11.39 -10.10 1.30
C GLU A 322 11.24 -9.75 2.78
N MET A 323 10.03 -9.34 3.17
CA MET A 323 9.69 -9.06 4.55
C MET A 323 8.47 -9.88 4.97
N ASP A 324 8.64 -10.64 6.04
CA ASP A 324 7.56 -11.37 6.71
C ASP A 324 7.37 -10.86 8.14
N ILE A 325 6.13 -10.80 8.60
CA ILE A 325 5.77 -10.33 9.94
C ILE A 325 4.88 -11.38 10.60
N SER A 326 5.30 -11.83 11.77
CA SER A 326 4.54 -12.73 12.63
C SER A 326 4.34 -12.10 13.98
N SER A 327 3.10 -12.03 14.44
CA SER A 327 2.78 -11.40 15.74
C SER A 327 1.60 -12.09 16.40
N GLU A 328 1.63 -12.10 17.71
CA GLU A 328 0.53 -12.57 18.57
C GLU A 328 0.31 -11.56 19.68
N GLU A 329 -0.94 -11.16 19.85
CA GLU A 329 -1.33 -10.18 20.87
C GLU A 329 -0.90 -10.63 22.26
N GLY A 330 -0.22 -9.76 22.99
CA GLY A 330 0.36 -10.04 24.31
C GLY A 330 1.66 -10.82 24.33
N LYS A 331 2.20 -11.26 23.16
CA LYS A 331 3.47 -12.04 23.08
C LYS A 331 4.59 -11.35 22.33
N GLY A 332 4.29 -10.26 21.64
CA GLY A 332 5.25 -9.49 20.85
C GLY A 332 5.18 -9.73 19.36
N THR A 333 6.16 -9.18 18.65
CA THR A 333 6.23 -9.21 17.18
C THR A 333 7.59 -9.72 16.74
N GLN A 334 7.60 -10.51 15.67
CA GLN A 334 8.78 -10.92 14.95
C GLN A 334 8.71 -10.42 13.52
N ILE A 335 9.74 -9.70 13.08
CA ILE A 335 9.91 -9.25 11.71
C ILE A 335 11.13 -9.94 11.13
N SER A 336 10.92 -10.63 10.02
CA SER A 336 11.96 -11.37 9.28
C SER A 336 12.21 -10.68 7.95
N LEU A 337 13.45 -10.33 7.69
CA LEU A 337 13.91 -9.73 6.45
C LEU A 337 14.87 -10.71 5.76
N ASN A 338 14.66 -10.92 4.47
CA ASN A 338 15.56 -11.71 3.64
C ASN A 338 16.15 -10.83 2.54
N PHE A 339 17.46 -10.78 2.41
CA PHE A 339 18.16 -9.99 1.38
C PHE A 339 18.99 -10.93 0.51
N PRO A 340 18.78 -10.95 -0.83
CA PRO A 340 19.65 -11.71 -1.73
C PRO A 340 21.04 -11.04 -1.84
N LYS A 341 22.09 -11.83 -1.80
CA LYS A 341 23.49 -11.34 -1.93
C LYS A 341 23.85 -10.90 -3.34
N ASN A 342 23.16 -11.44 -4.37
CA ASN A 342 23.41 -11.21 -5.79
C ASN A 342 22.33 -10.35 -6.43
#